data_228e79bcbcbcc658251dd36d810f02c6
#
_entry.id   228e79bcbcbcc658251dd36d810f02c6
#
_cell.length_a   1.000
_cell.length_b   1.000
_cell.length_c   1.000
_cell.angle_alpha   90.00
_cell.angle_beta   90.00
_cell.angle_gamma   90.00
#
_symmetry.space_group_name_H-M   'P 1'
#
loop_
_entity.id
_entity.type
_entity.pdbx_description
1 polymer ?
#
loop_
_entity_poly.entity_id
_entity_poly.type
_entity_poly.pdbx_seq_one_letter_code
_entity_poly.pdbx_strand_id
1 'polypeptide(L)'
;GVNTNQTFHIYKGSGRNGKSCLTSLMSKSMGTYKGVVPITLITQKRNSVGSTSSEVAQLDGIRYAVMQEPTKGDKINEGALKELTGGTDPIQGRALFKDTITFIPQFKLVVCTNTDFEDTSNDDGTWRRMRYIDFMSKFLDNPYEDEIKFPRSECPYQFPLNKKLEEKFDSWAPVFMSMLVNRTFEQQGIVNDCSIVLATSDKHRDSQDYLAGFVKEMVKKSSGSLVKKTELMEQFKIWYIQNHGKVI
;
A
#
# COMPACT_ATOMS: atom_id res chain seq x y z
N GLY A 1 -7.03 -19.97 -3.27
CA GLY A 1 -7.08 -18.59 -2.83
C GLY A 1 -8.14 -17.80 -3.56
N VAL A 2 -8.72 -16.86 -2.87
CA VAL A 2 -9.70 -15.92 -3.42
C VAL A 2 -9.32 -14.51 -3.00
N ASN A 3 -9.68 -13.50 -3.80
CA ASN A 3 -9.43 -12.11 -3.49
C ASN A 3 -10.75 -11.33 -3.31
N THR A 4 -11.67 -11.91 -2.56
CA THR A 4 -13.03 -11.35 -2.35
C THR A 4 -13.00 -9.94 -1.74
N ASN A 5 -12.04 -9.67 -0.86
CA ASN A 5 -11.92 -8.36 -0.20
C ASN A 5 -11.37 -7.27 -1.13
N GLN A 6 -10.75 -7.66 -2.25
CA GLN A 6 -10.19 -6.73 -3.24
C GLN A 6 -9.19 -5.72 -2.64
N THR A 7 -8.43 -6.10 -1.61
CA THR A 7 -7.58 -5.18 -0.85
C THR A 7 -6.14 -5.13 -1.36
N PHE A 8 -5.55 -3.96 -1.26
CA PHE A 8 -4.15 -3.64 -1.50
C PHE A 8 -3.53 -3.11 -0.21
N HIS A 9 -2.43 -3.70 0.24
CA HIS A 9 -1.81 -3.41 1.52
C HIS A 9 -0.56 -2.57 1.35
N ILE A 10 -0.51 -1.43 2.04
CA ILE A 10 0.60 -0.48 2.02
C ILE A 10 1.25 -0.50 3.39
N TYR A 11 2.43 -1.14 3.49
CA TYR A 11 3.24 -1.18 4.70
C TYR A 11 4.11 0.06 4.75
N LYS A 12 3.73 1.02 5.59
CA LYS A 12 4.39 2.32 5.71
C LYS A 12 5.26 2.41 6.95
N GLY A 13 6.39 3.09 6.84
CA GLY A 13 7.23 3.42 7.99
C GLY A 13 8.66 3.80 7.60
N SER A 14 9.28 4.66 8.40
CA SER A 14 10.52 5.39 8.12
C SER A 14 11.83 4.56 8.28
N GLY A 15 11.80 3.26 7.99
CA GLY A 15 12.96 2.37 8.13
C GLY A 15 13.19 1.85 9.56
N ARG A 16 13.97 0.77 9.69
CA ARG A 16 14.27 0.06 10.95
C ARG A 16 13.04 -0.36 11.76
N ASN A 17 11.96 -0.68 11.09
CA ASN A 17 10.63 -0.94 11.67
C ASN A 17 10.10 -2.36 11.44
N GLY A 18 10.92 -3.24 10.89
CA GLY A 18 10.58 -4.66 10.71
C GLY A 18 9.78 -5.00 9.46
N LYS A 19 9.43 -4.05 8.58
CA LYS A 19 8.71 -4.34 7.32
C LYS A 19 9.40 -5.45 6.52
N SER A 20 10.68 -5.27 6.21
CA SER A 20 11.46 -6.23 5.42
C SER A 20 11.55 -7.59 6.11
N CYS A 21 11.71 -7.63 7.44
CA CYS A 21 11.71 -8.89 8.19
C CYS A 21 10.37 -9.63 8.05
N LEU A 22 9.25 -8.92 8.18
CA LEU A 22 7.93 -9.52 8.03
C LEU A 22 7.72 -10.05 6.60
N THR A 23 8.02 -9.25 5.58
CA THR A 23 7.87 -9.68 4.18
C THR A 23 8.80 -10.82 3.82
N SER A 24 10.02 -10.85 4.37
CA SER A 24 10.97 -11.97 4.19
C SER A 24 10.45 -13.25 4.82
N LEU A 25 9.96 -13.20 6.06
CA LEU A 25 9.39 -14.36 6.74
C LEU A 25 8.13 -14.87 6.01
N MET A 26 7.22 -13.99 5.63
CA MET A 26 6.04 -14.32 4.81
C MET A 26 6.46 -14.99 3.50
N SER A 27 7.41 -14.38 2.78
CA SER A 27 7.92 -14.92 1.52
C SER A 27 8.51 -16.31 1.67
N LYS A 28 9.27 -16.54 2.75
CA LYS A 28 9.86 -17.83 3.06
C LYS A 28 8.80 -18.89 3.39
N SER A 29 7.79 -18.50 4.16
CA SER A 29 6.68 -19.37 4.53
C SER A 29 5.80 -19.75 3.34
N MET A 30 5.59 -18.83 2.41
CA MET A 30 4.78 -19.06 1.20
C MET A 30 5.50 -19.89 0.12
N GLY A 31 6.84 -20.00 0.16
CA GLY A 31 7.61 -20.77 -0.81
C GLY A 31 7.34 -20.32 -2.25
N THR A 32 6.90 -21.23 -3.11
CA THR A 32 6.60 -20.94 -4.52
C THR A 32 5.33 -20.11 -4.75
N TYR A 33 4.50 -19.91 -3.72
CA TYR A 33 3.31 -19.04 -3.80
C TYR A 33 3.61 -17.56 -3.58
N LYS A 34 4.87 -17.19 -3.40
CA LYS A 34 5.31 -15.80 -3.35
C LYS A 34 5.65 -15.26 -4.73
N GLY A 35 5.43 -13.97 -4.95
CA GLY A 35 5.90 -13.24 -6.12
C GLY A 35 6.52 -11.89 -5.73
N VAL A 36 7.49 -11.44 -6.53
CA VAL A 36 8.01 -10.07 -6.45
C VAL A 36 7.58 -9.36 -7.72
N VAL A 37 7.02 -8.19 -7.58
CA VAL A 37 6.41 -7.45 -8.68
C VAL A 37 6.96 -6.03 -8.72
N PRO A 38 7.31 -5.51 -9.90
CA PRO A 38 7.74 -4.14 -10.01
C PRO A 38 6.59 -3.18 -9.71
N ILE A 39 6.89 -2.08 -9.03
CA ILE A 39 5.89 -1.06 -8.69
C ILE A 39 5.26 -0.42 -9.94
N THR A 40 5.96 -0.41 -11.06
CA THR A 40 5.49 0.08 -12.35
C THR A 40 4.20 -0.61 -12.82
N LEU A 41 3.92 -1.81 -12.31
CA LEU A 41 2.69 -2.54 -12.63
C LEU A 41 1.42 -1.80 -12.17
N ILE A 42 1.52 -0.99 -11.12
CA ILE A 42 0.41 -0.18 -10.59
C ILE A 42 0.62 1.32 -10.75
N THR A 43 1.77 1.78 -11.27
CA THR A 43 2.02 3.22 -11.46
C THR A 43 2.01 3.64 -12.93
N GLN A 44 2.17 2.70 -13.85
CA GLN A 44 2.18 2.98 -15.28
C GLN A 44 0.89 2.47 -15.97
N LYS A 45 0.59 3.07 -17.13
CA LYS A 45 -0.46 2.54 -18.00
C LYS A 45 -0.01 1.20 -18.57
N ARG A 46 -0.95 0.27 -18.69
CA ARG A 46 -0.69 -0.99 -19.36
C ARG A 46 -0.30 -0.78 -20.81
N ASN A 47 0.59 -1.62 -21.28
CA ASN A 47 0.96 -1.69 -22.68
C ASN A 47 -0.25 -2.09 -23.57
N SER A 48 -0.15 -1.83 -24.88
CA SER A 48 -1.19 -2.16 -25.85
C SER A 48 -1.52 -3.66 -25.86
N VAL A 49 -2.74 -3.97 -26.27
CA VAL A 49 -3.21 -5.37 -26.44
C VAL A 49 -2.24 -6.15 -27.32
N GLY A 50 -1.85 -7.35 -26.89
CA GLY A 50 -0.91 -8.21 -27.59
C GLY A 50 0.57 -8.01 -27.27
N SER A 51 0.92 -6.99 -26.48
CA SER A 51 2.30 -6.81 -25.99
C SER A 51 2.65 -7.84 -24.92
N THR A 52 3.96 -8.06 -24.73
CA THR A 52 4.45 -8.87 -23.60
C THR A 52 4.15 -8.18 -22.27
N SER A 53 3.71 -8.97 -21.30
CA SER A 53 3.42 -8.58 -19.92
C SER A 53 3.89 -9.69 -18.98
N SER A 54 5.19 -9.96 -19.03
CA SER A 54 5.83 -11.05 -18.27
C SER A 54 5.58 -10.92 -16.77
N GLU A 55 5.54 -9.70 -16.25
CA GLU A 55 5.28 -9.38 -14.85
C GLU A 55 3.89 -9.83 -14.42
N VAL A 56 2.90 -9.71 -15.31
CA VAL A 56 1.54 -10.19 -15.04
C VAL A 56 1.48 -11.72 -15.17
N ALA A 57 2.11 -12.29 -16.18
CA ALA A 57 2.12 -13.74 -16.38
C ALA A 57 2.76 -14.49 -15.19
N GLN A 58 3.74 -13.91 -14.51
CA GLN A 58 4.38 -14.48 -13.33
C GLN A 58 3.47 -14.51 -12.09
N LEU A 59 2.35 -13.81 -12.12
CA LEU A 59 1.40 -13.77 -10.99
C LEU A 59 0.41 -14.94 -10.98
N ASP A 60 0.39 -15.76 -12.03
CA ASP A 60 -0.43 -16.97 -12.03
C ASP A 60 0.01 -17.92 -10.91
N GLY A 61 -0.94 -18.37 -10.12
CA GLY A 61 -0.69 -19.24 -8.97
C GLY A 61 -0.11 -18.57 -7.73
N ILE A 62 0.29 -17.29 -7.79
CA ILE A 62 0.83 -16.55 -6.64
C ILE A 62 -0.28 -16.26 -5.63
N ARG A 63 0.10 -16.22 -4.34
CA ARG A 63 -0.79 -15.88 -3.21
C ARG A 63 -0.35 -14.64 -2.44
N TYR A 64 0.94 -14.36 -2.44
CA TYR A 64 1.55 -13.22 -1.77
C TYR A 64 2.52 -12.53 -2.72
N ALA A 65 2.17 -11.34 -3.17
CA ALA A 65 2.95 -10.56 -4.13
C ALA A 65 3.44 -9.26 -3.47
N VAL A 66 4.77 -9.13 -3.34
CA VAL A 66 5.40 -7.96 -2.75
C VAL A 66 5.92 -7.05 -3.85
N MET A 67 5.56 -5.79 -3.78
CA MET A 67 6.08 -4.74 -4.64
C MET A 67 7.27 -4.04 -4.00
N GLN A 68 8.20 -3.63 -4.83
CA GLN A 68 9.34 -2.82 -4.43
C GLN A 68 8.88 -1.41 -4.08
N GLU A 69 9.74 -0.69 -3.37
CA GLU A 69 9.47 0.68 -2.93
C GLU A 69 9.22 1.60 -4.14
N PRO A 70 8.12 2.39 -4.12
CA PRO A 70 7.85 3.37 -5.16
C PRO A 70 8.87 4.50 -5.15
N THR A 71 9.09 5.11 -6.29
CA THR A 71 9.84 6.35 -6.40
C THR A 71 8.99 7.50 -5.86
N LYS A 72 9.63 8.46 -5.20
CA LYS A 72 8.92 9.66 -4.73
C LYS A 72 8.23 10.37 -5.90
N GLY A 73 6.94 10.59 -5.77
CA GLY A 73 6.12 11.20 -6.82
C GLY A 73 5.38 10.21 -7.72
N ASP A 74 5.60 8.89 -7.53
CA ASP A 74 4.82 7.89 -8.24
C ASP A 74 3.33 8.01 -7.88
N LYS A 75 2.48 7.97 -8.91
CA LYS A 75 1.01 7.99 -8.78
C LYS A 75 0.43 6.62 -9.09
N ILE A 76 -0.54 6.22 -8.32
CA ILE A 76 -1.24 4.95 -8.57
C ILE A 76 -2.10 5.08 -9.82
N ASN A 77 -1.96 4.12 -10.73
CA ASN A 77 -2.89 3.93 -11.83
C ASN A 77 -4.10 3.13 -11.32
N GLU A 78 -5.22 3.82 -11.13
CA GLU A 78 -6.43 3.25 -10.56
C GLU A 78 -6.96 2.05 -11.34
N GLY A 79 -6.92 2.11 -12.67
CA GLY A 79 -7.37 1.02 -13.53
C GLY A 79 -6.54 -0.25 -13.32
N ALA A 80 -5.21 -0.10 -13.30
CA ALA A 80 -4.30 -1.20 -13.05
C ALA A 80 -4.46 -1.78 -11.63
N LEU A 81 -4.61 -0.92 -10.63
CA LEU A 81 -4.85 -1.38 -9.26
C LEU A 81 -6.16 -2.16 -9.14
N LYS A 82 -7.27 -1.63 -9.70
CA LYS A 82 -8.58 -2.29 -9.68
C LYS A 82 -8.55 -3.64 -10.39
N GLU A 83 -7.86 -3.73 -11.52
CA GLU A 83 -7.71 -4.98 -12.26
C GLU A 83 -6.92 -6.03 -11.47
N LEU A 84 -5.78 -5.66 -10.91
CA LEU A 84 -4.91 -6.58 -10.16
C LEU A 84 -5.51 -6.99 -8.81
N THR A 85 -6.35 -6.17 -8.21
CA THR A 85 -7.05 -6.48 -6.96
C THR A 85 -8.45 -7.03 -7.19
N GLY A 86 -8.88 -7.18 -8.44
CA GLY A 86 -10.16 -7.79 -8.79
C GLY A 86 -10.30 -9.18 -8.19
N GLY A 87 -11.52 -9.54 -7.74
CA GLY A 87 -11.76 -10.83 -7.09
C GLY A 87 -12.32 -11.89 -8.00
N THR A 88 -12.92 -11.49 -9.13
CA THR A 88 -13.68 -12.37 -10.03
C THR A 88 -13.27 -12.25 -11.49
N ASP A 89 -12.75 -11.11 -11.88
CA ASP A 89 -12.44 -10.84 -13.29
C ASP A 89 -11.09 -11.44 -13.67
N PRO A 90 -11.04 -12.22 -14.77
CA PRO A 90 -9.80 -12.78 -15.25
C PRO A 90 -8.91 -11.69 -15.84
N ILE A 91 -7.61 -11.82 -15.61
CA ILE A 91 -6.59 -10.98 -16.22
C ILE A 91 -5.75 -11.79 -17.20
N GLN A 92 -5.12 -11.10 -18.15
CA GLN A 92 -4.27 -11.73 -19.14
C GLN A 92 -2.83 -11.28 -19.01
N GLY A 93 -1.91 -12.24 -19.11
CA GLY A 93 -0.49 -12.00 -19.13
C GLY A 93 0.18 -12.84 -20.21
N ARG A 94 1.23 -12.29 -20.83
CA ARG A 94 2.02 -12.97 -21.85
C ARG A 94 3.50 -12.86 -21.55
N ALA A 95 4.15 -13.97 -21.25
CA ALA A 95 5.59 -14.02 -21.15
C ALA A 95 6.24 -14.01 -22.54
N LEU A 96 7.52 -13.63 -22.60
CA LEU A 96 8.28 -13.60 -23.85
C LEU A 96 8.33 -15.00 -24.47
N PHE A 97 8.02 -15.11 -25.75
CA PHE A 97 7.96 -16.36 -26.52
C PHE A 97 6.98 -17.42 -25.97
N LYS A 98 5.98 -16.98 -25.21
CA LYS A 98 4.90 -17.84 -24.69
C LYS A 98 3.54 -17.37 -25.19
N ASP A 99 2.58 -18.28 -25.15
CA ASP A 99 1.19 -17.96 -25.38
C ASP A 99 0.63 -17.09 -24.25
N THR A 100 -0.44 -16.36 -24.55
CA THR A 100 -1.17 -15.60 -23.55
C THR A 100 -1.87 -16.55 -22.58
N ILE A 101 -1.66 -16.34 -21.30
CA ILE A 101 -2.39 -17.03 -20.23
C ILE A 101 -3.48 -16.13 -19.66
N THR A 102 -4.57 -16.75 -19.23
CA THR A 102 -5.70 -16.06 -18.59
C THR A 102 -5.93 -16.71 -17.24
N PHE A 103 -5.95 -15.90 -16.18
CA PHE A 103 -6.15 -16.40 -14.83
C PHE A 103 -6.89 -15.38 -13.96
N ILE A 104 -7.52 -15.84 -12.87
CA ILE A 104 -8.13 -14.98 -11.87
C ILE A 104 -7.10 -14.67 -10.80
N PRO A 105 -6.88 -13.38 -10.44
CA PRO A 105 -5.96 -12.98 -9.39
C PRO A 105 -6.32 -13.62 -8.05
N GLN A 106 -5.35 -14.27 -7.41
CA GLN A 106 -5.53 -14.92 -6.10
C GLN A 106 -4.52 -14.41 -5.06
N PHE A 107 -3.72 -13.45 -5.46
CA PHE A 107 -2.66 -12.89 -4.65
C PHE A 107 -3.14 -11.69 -3.83
N LYS A 108 -2.51 -11.51 -2.67
CA LYS A 108 -2.58 -10.24 -1.92
C LYS A 108 -1.38 -9.40 -2.33
N LEU A 109 -1.67 -8.19 -2.83
CA LEU A 109 -0.63 -7.21 -3.15
C LEU A 109 -0.21 -6.46 -1.90
N VAL A 110 1.10 -6.38 -1.71
CA VAL A 110 1.73 -5.63 -0.62
C VAL A 110 2.80 -4.74 -1.20
N VAL A 111 2.82 -3.48 -0.83
CA VAL A 111 3.94 -2.57 -1.09
C VAL A 111 4.57 -2.14 0.22
N CYS A 112 5.90 -2.15 0.27
CA CYS A 112 6.65 -1.58 1.39
C CYS A 112 7.15 -0.20 0.97
N THR A 113 6.81 0.83 1.73
CA THR A 113 7.20 2.20 1.42
C THR A 113 7.62 2.98 2.66
N ASN A 114 8.52 3.93 2.47
CA ASN A 114 8.88 4.93 3.47
C ASN A 114 8.18 6.26 3.21
N THR A 115 7.60 6.44 2.03
CA THR A 115 6.91 7.67 1.60
C THR A 115 5.50 7.36 1.15
N ASP A 116 4.63 8.35 1.15
CA ASP A 116 3.29 8.21 0.58
C ASP A 116 3.34 8.27 -0.94
N PHE A 117 2.40 7.58 -1.57
CA PHE A 117 2.09 7.82 -2.97
C PHE A 117 1.52 9.23 -3.13
N GLU A 118 1.82 9.87 -4.24
CA GLU A 118 1.09 11.05 -4.66
C GLU A 118 -0.23 10.58 -5.31
N ASP A 119 -1.19 10.27 -4.46
CA ASP A 119 -2.51 9.90 -4.93
C ASP A 119 -3.38 11.15 -5.02
N THR A 120 -3.90 11.39 -6.20
CA THR A 120 -4.82 12.51 -6.45
C THR A 120 -6.22 12.01 -6.75
N SER A 121 -6.46 10.73 -6.55
CA SER A 121 -7.74 10.11 -6.85
C SER A 121 -8.78 10.43 -5.79
N ASN A 122 -9.93 10.94 -6.24
CA ASN A 122 -11.15 11.04 -5.42
C ASN A 122 -12.08 9.82 -5.63
N ASP A 123 -11.58 8.75 -6.26
CA ASP A 123 -12.37 7.58 -6.57
C ASP A 123 -12.54 6.66 -5.36
N ASP A 124 -13.76 6.55 -4.88
CA ASP A 124 -14.12 5.67 -3.76
C ASP A 124 -13.77 4.20 -4.04
N GLY A 125 -13.85 3.77 -5.30
CA GLY A 125 -13.51 2.42 -5.72
C GLY A 125 -12.04 2.08 -5.50
N THR A 126 -11.14 3.05 -5.58
CA THR A 126 -9.71 2.93 -5.29
C THR A 126 -9.47 2.94 -3.78
N TRP A 127 -10.02 3.92 -3.07
CA TRP A 127 -9.81 4.06 -1.63
C TRP A 127 -10.35 2.88 -0.82
N ARG A 128 -11.48 2.31 -1.17
CA ARG A 128 -12.01 1.12 -0.49
C ARG A 128 -11.09 -0.11 -0.56
N ARG A 129 -10.13 -0.11 -1.50
CA ARG A 129 -9.15 -1.18 -1.66
C ARG A 129 -7.87 -0.96 -0.86
N MET A 130 -7.52 0.27 -0.58
CA MET A 130 -6.27 0.62 0.10
C MET A 130 -6.36 0.31 1.59
N ARG A 131 -5.31 -0.30 2.11
CA ARG A 131 -5.13 -0.59 3.54
C ARG A 131 -3.74 -0.12 3.95
N TYR A 132 -3.70 1.05 4.57
CA TYR A 132 -2.46 1.60 5.12
C TYR A 132 -2.19 1.00 6.49
N ILE A 133 -1.00 0.41 6.65
CA ILE A 133 -0.54 -0.24 7.86
C ILE A 133 0.74 0.44 8.30
N ASP A 134 0.64 1.26 9.34
CA ASP A 134 1.79 1.97 9.89
C ASP A 134 2.65 1.05 10.75
N PHE A 135 3.92 0.94 10.38
CA PHE A 135 4.94 0.24 11.14
C PHE A 135 5.61 1.21 12.11
N MET A 136 5.01 1.38 13.28
CA MET A 136 5.40 2.38 14.28
C MET A 136 6.63 1.98 15.10
N SER A 137 7.01 0.70 15.10
CA SER A 137 8.17 0.21 15.87
C SER A 137 9.49 0.69 15.28
N LYS A 138 10.50 0.86 16.15
CA LYS A 138 11.90 1.09 15.80
C LYS A 138 12.78 0.03 16.45
N PHE A 139 13.60 -0.63 15.65
CA PHE A 139 14.59 -1.60 16.12
C PHE A 139 15.97 -0.95 16.06
N LEU A 140 16.56 -0.70 17.24
CA LEU A 140 17.78 0.08 17.42
C LEU A 140 18.80 -0.72 18.22
N ASP A 141 20.10 -0.45 18.04
CA ASP A 141 21.15 -1.06 18.86
C ASP A 141 20.94 -0.66 20.34
N ASN A 142 20.63 0.60 20.60
CA ASN A 142 20.36 1.13 21.92
C ASN A 142 19.00 1.87 21.93
N PRO A 143 17.90 1.19 22.29
CA PRO A 143 16.59 1.83 22.39
C PRO A 143 16.58 2.95 23.45
N TYR A 144 15.92 4.06 23.11
CA TYR A 144 15.70 5.21 24.00
C TYR A 144 16.94 6.02 24.39
N GLU A 145 18.10 5.78 23.78
CA GLU A 145 19.32 6.56 24.08
C GLU A 145 19.43 7.83 23.23
N ASP A 146 19.05 7.79 21.98
CA ASP A 146 19.15 8.91 21.04
C ASP A 146 17.81 9.63 20.89
N GLU A 147 17.48 10.47 21.85
CA GLU A 147 16.23 11.28 21.87
C GLU A 147 16.24 12.39 20.81
N ILE A 148 17.39 12.74 20.23
CA ILE A 148 17.47 13.75 19.15
C ILE A 148 17.00 13.13 17.84
N LYS A 149 17.49 11.92 17.54
CA LYS A 149 17.20 11.23 16.26
C LYS A 149 15.91 10.41 16.32
N PHE A 150 15.57 9.89 17.48
CA PHE A 150 14.41 9.04 17.71
C PHE A 150 13.66 9.49 18.98
N PRO A 151 13.06 10.69 18.96
CA PRO A 151 12.35 11.19 20.12
C PRO A 151 11.15 10.29 20.48
N ARG A 152 10.92 10.05 21.75
CA ARG A 152 9.80 9.20 22.23
C ARG A 152 8.44 9.69 21.78
N SER A 153 8.29 11.00 21.58
CA SER A 153 7.06 11.60 21.05
C SER A 153 6.69 11.09 19.64
N GLU A 154 7.70 10.81 18.81
CA GLU A 154 7.52 10.33 17.43
C GLU A 154 7.78 8.82 17.29
N CYS A 155 8.66 8.27 18.12
CA CYS A 155 9.08 6.87 18.11
C CYS A 155 8.85 6.21 19.48
N PRO A 156 7.59 6.06 19.93
CA PRO A 156 7.29 5.57 21.29
C PRO A 156 7.63 4.08 21.48
N TYR A 157 7.69 3.31 20.40
CA TYR A 157 7.90 1.85 20.43
C TYR A 157 9.29 1.51 19.92
N GLN A 158 10.30 1.55 20.80
CA GLN A 158 11.68 1.20 20.46
C GLN A 158 12.05 -0.15 21.08
N PHE A 159 12.73 -0.99 20.30
CA PHE A 159 13.10 -2.35 20.68
C PHE A 159 14.56 -2.63 20.30
N PRO A 160 15.26 -3.52 21.02
CA PRO A 160 16.61 -3.95 20.65
C PRO A 160 16.65 -4.59 19.26
N LEU A 161 17.63 -4.20 18.45
CA LEU A 161 17.86 -4.79 17.15
C LEU A 161 18.51 -6.18 17.30
N ASN A 162 17.86 -7.19 16.77
CA ASN A 162 18.47 -8.52 16.63
C ASN A 162 19.01 -8.70 15.21
N LYS A 163 20.32 -8.53 15.04
CA LYS A 163 21.02 -8.65 13.74
C LYS A 163 21.01 -10.09 13.17
N LYS A 164 20.74 -11.09 14.02
CA LYS A 164 20.69 -12.51 13.63
C LYS A 164 19.26 -13.04 13.50
N LEU A 165 18.27 -12.15 13.42
CA LEU A 165 16.86 -12.56 13.38
C LEU A 165 16.56 -13.43 12.16
N GLU A 166 17.10 -13.06 11.00
CA GLU A 166 16.83 -13.75 9.73
C GLU A 166 17.41 -15.18 9.68
N GLU A 167 18.46 -15.46 10.47
CA GLU A 167 19.02 -16.83 10.62
C GLU A 167 17.99 -17.82 11.17
N LYS A 168 16.97 -17.31 11.89
CA LYS A 168 15.90 -18.14 12.48
C LYS A 168 14.75 -18.43 11.49
N PHE A 169 14.70 -17.76 10.37
CA PHE A 169 13.54 -17.83 9.46
C PHE A 169 13.36 -19.22 8.86
N ASP A 170 14.42 -20.01 8.67
CA ASP A 170 14.29 -21.38 8.19
C ASP A 170 13.49 -22.26 9.16
N SER A 171 13.75 -22.13 10.45
CA SER A 171 13.02 -22.85 11.48
C SER A 171 11.64 -22.25 11.78
N TRP A 172 11.47 -20.94 11.59
CA TRP A 172 10.24 -20.24 11.88
C TRP A 172 9.19 -20.34 10.76
N ALA A 173 9.63 -20.43 9.52
CA ALA A 173 8.71 -20.43 8.36
C ALA A 173 7.64 -21.53 8.41
N PRO A 174 7.94 -22.80 8.75
CA PRO A 174 6.93 -23.84 8.90
C PRO A 174 5.95 -23.55 10.04
N VAL A 175 6.44 -23.06 11.17
CA VAL A 175 5.61 -22.71 12.33
C VAL A 175 4.70 -21.53 11.98
N PHE A 176 5.25 -20.50 11.37
CA PHE A 176 4.50 -19.34 10.93
C PHE A 176 3.44 -19.70 9.90
N MET A 177 3.75 -20.58 8.95
CA MET A 177 2.77 -21.11 8.01
C MET A 177 1.64 -21.86 8.75
N SER A 178 1.94 -22.70 9.72
CA SER A 178 0.94 -23.38 10.53
C SER A 178 0.01 -22.41 11.26
N MET A 179 0.57 -21.31 11.80
CA MET A 179 -0.23 -20.25 12.43
C MET A 179 -1.19 -19.59 11.41
N LEU A 180 -0.71 -19.27 10.20
CA LEU A 180 -1.52 -18.68 9.14
C LEU A 180 -2.65 -19.63 8.71
N VAL A 181 -2.36 -20.90 8.54
CA VAL A 181 -3.35 -21.94 8.18
C VAL A 181 -4.40 -22.05 9.28
N ASN A 182 -4.00 -22.21 10.53
CA ASN A 182 -4.93 -22.29 11.67
C ASN A 182 -5.82 -21.04 11.73
N ARG A 183 -5.23 -19.85 11.58
CA ARG A 183 -5.99 -18.60 11.55
C ARG A 183 -7.02 -18.56 10.42
N THR A 184 -6.66 -19.10 9.25
CA THR A 184 -7.56 -19.17 8.09
C THR A 184 -8.75 -20.11 8.39
N PHE A 185 -8.51 -21.24 9.04
CA PHE A 185 -9.58 -22.14 9.44
C PHE A 185 -10.50 -21.54 10.51
N GLU A 186 -9.94 -20.90 11.55
CA GLU A 186 -10.72 -20.19 12.56
C GLU A 186 -11.62 -19.11 11.98
N GLN A 187 -11.13 -18.38 10.98
CA GLN A 187 -11.86 -17.30 10.33
C GLN A 187 -12.68 -17.77 9.11
N GLN A 188 -12.69 -19.09 8.82
CA GLN A 188 -13.38 -19.66 7.65
C GLN A 188 -13.01 -18.97 6.32
N GLY A 189 -11.77 -18.52 6.19
CA GLY A 189 -11.29 -17.78 5.03
C GLY A 189 -11.79 -16.33 4.93
N ILE A 190 -12.56 -15.85 5.88
CA ILE A 190 -13.04 -14.47 5.93
C ILE A 190 -11.97 -13.61 6.59
N VAL A 191 -11.63 -12.50 5.94
CA VAL A 191 -10.73 -11.47 6.50
C VAL A 191 -11.56 -10.26 6.87
N ASN A 192 -11.68 -10.03 8.18
CA ASN A 192 -12.33 -8.84 8.71
C ASN A 192 -11.36 -7.66 8.68
N ASP A 193 -11.87 -6.49 8.39
CA ASP A 193 -11.10 -5.26 8.46
C ASP A 193 -10.72 -4.93 9.91
N CYS A 194 -9.51 -4.42 10.10
CA CYS A 194 -9.02 -3.95 11.38
C CYS A 194 -9.33 -2.46 11.53
N SER A 195 -9.99 -2.06 12.61
CA SER A 195 -10.39 -0.67 12.86
C SER A 195 -9.23 0.32 12.82
N ILE A 196 -8.06 -0.07 13.36
CA ILE A 196 -6.84 0.77 13.34
C ILE A 196 -6.36 0.98 11.89
N VAL A 197 -6.38 -0.07 11.07
CA VAL A 197 -5.96 0.00 9.66
C VAL A 197 -6.94 0.86 8.86
N LEU A 198 -8.24 0.74 9.11
CA LEU A 198 -9.24 1.58 8.47
C LEU A 198 -9.05 3.05 8.85
N ALA A 199 -8.91 3.36 10.14
CA ALA A 199 -8.68 4.73 10.61
C ALA A 199 -7.40 5.34 10.01
N THR A 200 -6.31 4.57 9.90
CA THR A 200 -5.09 5.01 9.23
C THR A 200 -5.33 5.27 7.75
N SER A 201 -6.07 4.39 7.06
CA SER A 201 -6.40 4.55 5.63
C SER A 201 -7.27 5.77 5.39
N ASP A 202 -8.27 6.02 6.24
CA ASP A 202 -9.14 7.20 6.19
C ASP A 202 -8.33 8.49 6.42
N LYS A 203 -7.44 8.49 7.42
CA LYS A 203 -6.53 9.62 7.65
C LYS A 203 -5.65 9.94 6.44
N HIS A 204 -5.15 8.90 5.75
CA HIS A 204 -4.40 9.10 4.51
C HIS A 204 -5.28 9.67 3.41
N ARG A 205 -6.49 9.16 3.22
CA ARG A 205 -7.45 9.69 2.27
C ARG A 205 -7.73 11.17 2.51
N ASP A 206 -8.04 11.52 3.77
CA ASP A 206 -8.33 12.92 4.15
C ASP A 206 -7.14 13.84 3.89
N SER A 207 -5.91 13.36 4.09
CA SER A 207 -4.70 14.15 3.81
C SER A 207 -4.45 14.38 2.32
N GLN A 208 -5.05 13.59 1.43
CA GLN A 208 -4.97 13.76 -0.02
C GLN A 208 -6.14 14.58 -0.58
N ASP A 209 -7.19 14.82 0.20
CA ASP A 209 -8.31 15.68 -0.21
C ASP A 209 -7.98 17.16 0.06
N TYR A 210 -7.10 17.71 -0.77
CA TYR A 210 -6.67 19.11 -0.67
C TYR A 210 -7.84 20.09 -0.81
N LEU A 211 -8.89 19.73 -1.56
CA LEU A 211 -10.04 20.60 -1.74
C LEU A 211 -10.88 20.66 -0.45
N ALA A 212 -11.12 19.54 0.20
CA ALA A 212 -11.80 19.52 1.49
C ALA A 212 -10.99 20.27 2.56
N GLY A 213 -9.67 20.10 2.58
CA GLY A 213 -8.75 20.86 3.45
C GLY A 213 -8.88 22.37 3.25
N PHE A 214 -8.80 22.83 2.01
CA PHE A 214 -9.00 24.23 1.66
C PHE A 214 -10.37 24.77 2.07
N VAL A 215 -11.44 24.03 1.76
CA VAL A 215 -12.80 24.44 2.12
C VAL A 215 -12.96 24.55 3.63
N LYS A 216 -12.41 23.61 4.39
CA LYS A 216 -12.47 23.62 5.85
C LYS A 216 -11.74 24.81 6.48
N GLU A 217 -10.61 25.20 5.92
CA GLU A 217 -9.76 26.28 6.49
C GLU A 217 -10.16 27.67 5.98
N MET A 218 -10.49 27.79 4.70
CA MET A 218 -10.60 29.09 4.03
C MET A 218 -12.03 29.49 3.70
N VAL A 219 -13.01 28.57 3.73
CA VAL A 219 -14.38 28.86 3.31
C VAL A 219 -15.33 28.83 4.51
N LYS A 220 -16.03 29.94 4.73
CA LYS A 220 -17.13 30.03 5.71
C LYS A 220 -18.46 30.09 5.00
N LYS A 221 -19.39 29.23 5.42
CA LYS A 221 -20.78 29.30 4.91
C LYS A 221 -21.45 30.59 5.39
N SER A 222 -22.00 31.36 4.44
CA SER A 222 -22.81 32.55 4.72
C SER A 222 -24.07 32.50 3.87
N SER A 223 -25.22 32.68 4.50
CA SER A 223 -26.50 32.66 3.79
C SER A 223 -26.59 33.84 2.82
N GLY A 224 -26.97 33.58 1.58
CA GLY A 224 -27.12 34.60 0.55
C GLY A 224 -25.83 35.11 -0.10
N SER A 225 -24.66 34.66 0.35
CA SER A 225 -23.39 35.03 -0.27
C SER A 225 -23.04 34.08 -1.42
N LEU A 226 -22.53 34.64 -2.51
CA LEU A 226 -22.07 33.91 -3.70
C LEU A 226 -20.62 34.27 -3.97
N VAL A 227 -19.80 33.23 -4.25
CA VAL A 227 -18.40 33.39 -4.67
C VAL A 227 -18.30 32.90 -6.12
N LYS A 228 -17.58 33.62 -6.96
CA LYS A 228 -17.32 33.20 -8.33
C LYS A 228 -16.35 31.99 -8.31
N LYS A 229 -16.62 31.01 -9.16
CA LYS A 229 -15.76 29.81 -9.29
C LYS A 229 -14.28 30.17 -9.58
N THR A 230 -14.05 31.18 -10.41
CA THR A 230 -12.72 31.67 -10.75
C THR A 230 -11.96 32.19 -9.53
N GLU A 231 -12.62 33.00 -8.72
CA GLU A 231 -12.05 33.56 -7.48
C GLU A 231 -11.73 32.45 -6.46
N LEU A 232 -12.64 31.51 -6.29
CA LEU A 232 -12.43 30.36 -5.41
C LEU A 232 -11.22 29.52 -5.88
N MET A 233 -11.09 29.30 -7.19
CA MET A 233 -9.97 28.55 -7.76
C MET A 233 -8.63 29.27 -7.61
N GLU A 234 -8.60 30.60 -7.72
CA GLU A 234 -7.38 31.39 -7.48
C GLU A 234 -6.93 31.29 -6.02
N GLN A 235 -7.88 31.44 -5.08
CA GLN A 235 -7.60 31.29 -3.65
C GLN A 235 -7.15 29.87 -3.32
N PHE A 236 -7.74 28.85 -3.92
CA PHE A 236 -7.30 27.47 -3.76
C PHE A 236 -5.86 27.26 -4.24
N LYS A 237 -5.48 27.79 -5.40
CA LYS A 237 -4.11 27.69 -5.93
C LYS A 237 -3.11 28.36 -5.00
N ILE A 238 -3.41 29.56 -4.50
CA ILE A 238 -2.54 30.27 -3.56
C ILE A 238 -2.36 29.44 -2.26
N TRP A 239 -3.47 29.00 -1.67
CA TRP A 239 -3.46 28.16 -0.48
C TRP A 239 -2.66 26.87 -0.68
N TYR A 240 -2.88 26.19 -1.83
CA TYR A 240 -2.19 24.96 -2.15
C TYR A 240 -0.67 25.13 -2.27
N ILE A 241 -0.22 26.18 -2.97
CA ILE A 241 1.22 26.50 -3.10
C ILE A 241 1.83 26.80 -1.72
N GLN A 242 1.13 27.57 -0.88
CA GLN A 242 1.62 27.91 0.45
C GLN A 242 1.74 26.69 1.38
N ASN A 243 0.80 25.77 1.32
CA ASN A 243 0.76 24.61 2.21
C ASN A 243 1.52 23.38 1.68
N HIS A 244 1.66 23.24 0.36
CA HIS A 244 2.25 22.04 -0.25
C HIS A 244 3.49 22.31 -1.12
N GLY A 245 3.85 23.56 -1.36
CA GLY A 245 5.07 23.95 -2.09
C GLY A 245 5.09 23.52 -3.57
N LYS A 246 3.95 23.15 -4.14
CA LYS A 246 3.81 22.67 -5.53
C LYS A 246 2.86 23.57 -6.30
N VAL A 247 3.10 23.74 -7.61
CA VAL A 247 2.17 24.41 -8.52
C VAL A 247 1.20 23.37 -9.09
N ILE A 248 -0.11 23.71 -9.06
CA ILE A 248 -1.18 22.89 -9.67
C ILE A 248 -1.31 23.24 -11.15
#